data_a6530a6d4803f926deddbeb13679d359
#
_entry.id   a6530a6d4803f926deddbeb13679d359
#
_cell.length_a   1.000
_cell.length_b   1.000
_cell.length_c   1.000
_cell.angle_alpha   90.00
_cell.angle_beta   90.00
_cell.angle_gamma   90.00
#
_symmetry.space_group_name_H-M   'P 1'
#
loop_
_entity.id
_entity.type
_entity.pdbx_description
1 polymer ?
#
loop_
_entity_poly.entity_id
_entity_poly.type
_entity_poly.pdbx_seq_one_letter_code
_entity_poly.pdbx_strand_id
1 'polypeptide(L)'
;MTTSPRALLLDVDGTLVDSTYVHVWTWHRALAEAGAPVPFVEVHHRIGKDGSTLVGELLDIAGVDDDEDRDRVAGRAKDLHSEYYAEAGDSLRLLPGARELVRGAKEQGWVTVLATSAPPSEFAEARELLDVDDAVDAVTTGEDVDTAKPDPTIVAIALERSGVDAADAVMVGDATWDAVAATKLGIRSVAVRTGGIGDAELREAGFSDIVDDAAGVLDLLSSGRL
;
A
#
# COMPACT_ATOMS: atom_id res chain seq x y z
N MET A 1 -30.50 9.81 -15.36
CA MET A 1 -30.07 8.45 -14.98
C MET A 1 -29.10 8.66 -13.85
N THR A 2 -29.41 8.23 -12.64
CA THR A 2 -28.45 8.20 -11.55
C THR A 2 -27.42 7.13 -11.89
N THR A 3 -26.19 7.52 -12.19
CA THR A 3 -25.06 6.57 -12.29
C THR A 3 -24.88 5.91 -10.94
N SER A 4 -24.68 4.59 -10.92
CA SER A 4 -24.30 3.88 -9.67
C SER A 4 -23.06 4.56 -9.07
N PRO A 5 -22.97 4.64 -7.73
CA PRO A 5 -21.79 5.17 -7.10
C PRO A 5 -20.57 4.29 -7.48
N ARG A 6 -19.42 4.91 -7.68
CA ARG A 6 -18.16 4.23 -7.95
C ARG A 6 -17.18 4.49 -6.81
N ALA A 7 -16.29 3.55 -6.53
CA ALA A 7 -15.29 3.68 -5.48
C ALA A 7 -13.86 3.63 -6.01
N LEU A 8 -13.01 4.47 -5.44
CA LEU A 8 -11.56 4.45 -5.62
C LEU A 8 -10.91 4.03 -4.31
N LEU A 9 -10.34 2.83 -4.31
CA LEU A 9 -9.59 2.28 -3.18
C LEU A 9 -8.12 2.57 -3.43
N LEU A 10 -7.51 3.35 -2.56
CA LEU A 10 -6.16 3.89 -2.76
C LEU A 10 -5.20 3.29 -1.74
N ASP A 11 -4.20 2.59 -2.20
CA ASP A 11 -3.03 2.36 -1.38
C ASP A 11 -2.31 3.68 -1.08
N VAL A 12 -1.43 3.70 -0.08
CA VAL A 12 -0.79 4.93 0.40
C VAL A 12 0.70 4.92 0.12
N ASP A 13 1.40 3.93 0.67
CA ASP A 13 2.86 3.83 0.62
C ASP A 13 3.33 3.48 -0.79
N GLY A 14 4.15 4.34 -1.41
CA GLY A 14 4.57 4.16 -2.80
C GLY A 14 3.51 4.53 -3.84
N THR A 15 2.26 4.75 -3.43
CA THR A 15 1.14 5.12 -4.31
C THR A 15 0.80 6.61 -4.23
N LEU A 16 0.65 7.15 -3.03
CA LEU A 16 0.37 8.56 -2.75
C LEU A 16 1.53 9.26 -2.05
N VAL A 17 2.28 8.53 -1.26
CA VAL A 17 3.45 9.01 -0.50
C VAL A 17 4.70 8.27 -0.98
N ASP A 18 5.78 9.00 -1.21
CA ASP A 18 7.10 8.47 -1.57
C ASP A 18 7.79 7.88 -0.32
N SER A 19 7.32 6.70 0.09
CA SER A 19 7.74 5.99 1.29
C SER A 19 8.33 4.60 1.02
N THR A 20 8.13 4.02 -0.17
CA THR A 20 8.58 2.66 -0.51
C THR A 20 10.05 2.43 -0.16
N TYR A 21 10.95 3.31 -0.64
CA TYR A 21 12.38 3.14 -0.38
C TYR A 21 12.80 3.54 1.04
N VAL A 22 11.99 4.33 1.74
CA VAL A 22 12.16 4.57 3.19
C VAL A 22 11.89 3.28 3.95
N HIS A 23 10.78 2.59 3.65
CA HIS A 23 10.47 1.27 4.23
C HIS A 23 11.55 0.24 3.88
N VAL A 24 12.02 0.18 2.62
CA VAL A 24 13.12 -0.73 2.22
C VAL A 24 14.37 -0.51 3.06
N TRP A 25 14.78 0.75 3.24
CA TRP A 25 15.97 1.09 4.00
C TRP A 25 15.81 0.78 5.49
N THR A 26 14.68 1.15 6.08
CA THR A 26 14.42 0.95 7.52
C THR A 26 14.31 -0.54 7.86
N TRP A 27 13.57 -1.34 7.07
CA TRP A 27 13.50 -2.79 7.24
C TRP A 27 14.85 -3.47 7.07
N HIS A 28 15.61 -3.12 6.02
CA HIS A 28 16.95 -3.67 5.81
C HIS A 28 17.87 -3.42 7.00
N ARG A 29 17.87 -2.19 7.53
CA ARG A 29 18.67 -1.82 8.69
C ARG A 29 18.19 -2.55 9.96
N ALA A 30 16.89 -2.57 10.20
CA ALA A 30 16.27 -3.21 11.36
C ALA A 30 16.58 -4.72 11.41
N LEU A 31 16.41 -5.43 10.30
CA LEU A 31 16.73 -6.86 10.20
C LEU A 31 18.22 -7.14 10.42
N ALA A 32 19.10 -6.34 9.82
CA ALA A 32 20.54 -6.49 10.02
C ALA A 32 20.94 -6.32 11.49
N GLU A 33 20.39 -5.32 12.18
CA GLU A 33 20.65 -5.08 13.60
C GLU A 33 19.99 -6.13 14.50
N ALA A 34 18.83 -6.67 14.10
CA ALA A 34 18.18 -7.77 14.80
C ALA A 34 18.89 -9.12 14.63
N GLY A 35 19.90 -9.20 13.74
CA GLY A 35 20.70 -10.42 13.51
C GLY A 35 20.26 -11.26 12.31
N ALA A 36 19.38 -10.74 11.45
CA ALA A 36 18.89 -11.39 10.23
C ALA A 36 19.15 -10.54 8.98
N PRO A 37 20.40 -10.31 8.56
CA PRO A 37 20.72 -9.47 7.41
C PRO A 37 20.21 -10.09 6.10
N VAL A 38 19.52 -9.29 5.28
CA VAL A 38 18.97 -9.68 3.98
C VAL A 38 19.33 -8.65 2.90
N PRO A 39 19.38 -9.00 1.61
CA PRO A 39 19.63 -8.05 0.53
C PRO A 39 18.48 -7.02 0.41
N PHE A 40 18.79 -5.79 0.02
CA PHE A 40 17.78 -4.73 -0.23
C PHE A 40 16.69 -5.15 -1.22
N VAL A 41 17.05 -5.87 -2.28
CA VAL A 41 16.10 -6.35 -3.29
C VAL A 41 15.06 -7.30 -2.71
N GLU A 42 15.44 -8.14 -1.74
CA GLU A 42 14.52 -9.06 -1.08
C GLU A 42 13.51 -8.32 -0.20
N VAL A 43 13.95 -7.24 0.44
CA VAL A 43 13.06 -6.34 1.18
C VAL A 43 12.11 -5.64 0.23
N HIS A 44 12.64 -5.01 -0.85
CA HIS A 44 11.84 -4.26 -1.83
C HIS A 44 10.71 -5.10 -2.43
N HIS A 45 10.99 -6.34 -2.84
CA HIS A 45 9.98 -7.24 -3.41
C HIS A 45 8.86 -7.63 -2.44
N ARG A 46 8.98 -7.29 -1.16
CA ARG A 46 8.00 -7.61 -0.11
C ARG A 46 7.30 -6.39 0.48
N ILE A 47 7.75 -5.19 0.13
CA ILE A 47 7.04 -3.96 0.53
C ILE A 47 5.61 -4.00 0.00
N GLY A 48 4.67 -3.45 0.75
CA GLY A 48 3.24 -3.50 0.48
C GLY A 48 2.52 -4.71 1.07
N LYS A 49 3.24 -5.74 1.55
CA LYS A 49 2.68 -6.80 2.41
C LYS A 49 2.45 -6.28 3.84
N ASP A 50 1.63 -7.02 4.58
CA ASP A 50 1.60 -6.80 6.03
C ASP A 50 2.96 -7.11 6.67
N GLY A 51 3.29 -6.36 7.74
CA GLY A 51 4.61 -6.44 8.37
C GLY A 51 4.95 -7.81 8.95
N SER A 52 3.96 -8.63 9.32
CA SER A 52 4.20 -9.99 9.86
C SER A 52 4.59 -10.96 8.77
N THR A 53 3.86 -10.94 7.65
CA THR A 53 4.16 -11.74 6.46
C THR A 53 5.52 -11.34 5.87
N LEU A 54 5.78 -10.03 5.73
CA LEU A 54 7.06 -9.51 5.25
C LEU A 54 8.23 -10.01 6.11
N VAL A 55 8.15 -9.84 7.42
CA VAL A 55 9.23 -10.27 8.34
C VAL A 55 9.39 -11.78 8.30
N GLY A 56 8.30 -12.55 8.33
CA GLY A 56 8.36 -14.02 8.27
C GLY A 56 9.13 -14.53 7.06
N GLU A 57 8.81 -14.02 5.87
CA GLU A 57 9.50 -14.40 4.63
C GLU A 57 10.97 -13.95 4.60
N LEU A 58 11.29 -12.77 5.17
CA LEU A 58 12.65 -12.29 5.24
C LEU A 58 13.52 -13.09 6.23
N LEU A 59 12.92 -13.60 7.31
CA LEU A 59 13.60 -14.52 8.22
C LEU A 59 13.91 -15.86 7.57
N ASP A 60 13.02 -16.37 6.70
CA ASP A 60 13.30 -17.58 5.89
C ASP A 60 14.52 -17.36 4.99
N ILE A 61 14.61 -16.19 4.33
CA ILE A 61 15.76 -15.83 3.49
C ILE A 61 17.04 -15.69 4.32
N ALA A 62 16.94 -15.16 5.53
CA ALA A 62 18.07 -15.00 6.43
C ALA A 62 18.53 -16.34 7.06
N GLY A 63 17.76 -17.43 6.89
CA GLY A 63 18.06 -18.74 7.46
C GLY A 63 17.84 -18.80 8.97
N VAL A 64 16.84 -18.06 9.49
CA VAL A 64 16.45 -18.13 10.90
C VAL A 64 15.34 -19.17 11.03
N ASP A 65 15.71 -20.41 11.40
CA ASP A 65 14.80 -21.56 11.39
C ASP A 65 14.20 -21.90 12.76
N ASP A 66 14.88 -21.53 13.86
CA ASP A 66 14.42 -21.82 15.22
C ASP A 66 13.28 -20.88 15.64
N ASP A 67 12.15 -21.42 16.13
CA ASP A 67 10.94 -20.65 16.43
C ASP A 67 11.16 -19.58 17.50
N GLU A 68 11.94 -19.86 18.56
CA GLU A 68 12.23 -18.88 19.63
C GLU A 68 13.10 -17.73 19.10
N ASP A 69 14.10 -18.06 18.27
CA ASP A 69 14.91 -17.04 17.59
C ASP A 69 14.09 -16.22 16.59
N ARG A 70 13.18 -16.84 15.84
CA ARG A 70 12.27 -16.14 14.91
C ARG A 70 11.41 -15.11 15.63
N ASP A 71 10.76 -15.49 16.71
CA ASP A 71 9.91 -14.59 17.48
C ASP A 71 10.70 -13.42 18.05
N ARG A 72 11.88 -13.69 18.61
CA ARG A 72 12.78 -12.69 19.16
C ARG A 72 13.29 -11.71 18.09
N VAL A 73 13.76 -12.24 16.96
CA VAL A 73 14.29 -11.42 15.85
C VAL A 73 13.16 -10.62 15.19
N ALA A 74 12.00 -11.25 14.96
CA ALA A 74 10.83 -10.58 14.38
C ALA A 74 10.35 -9.40 15.26
N GLY A 75 10.22 -9.61 16.56
CA GLY A 75 9.83 -8.57 17.51
C GLY A 75 10.84 -7.41 17.48
N ARG A 76 12.14 -7.72 17.61
CA ARG A 76 13.18 -6.69 17.58
C ARG A 76 13.25 -5.93 16.26
N ALA A 77 13.09 -6.62 15.13
CA ALA A 77 13.10 -5.99 13.80
C ALA A 77 11.91 -5.03 13.62
N LYS A 78 10.71 -5.40 14.09
CA LYS A 78 9.53 -4.53 14.06
C LYS A 78 9.72 -3.26 14.90
N ASP A 79 10.22 -3.40 16.13
CA ASP A 79 10.48 -2.25 17.01
C ASP A 79 11.49 -1.29 16.36
N LEU A 80 12.59 -1.82 15.84
CA LEU A 80 13.62 -1.04 15.17
C LEU A 80 13.11 -0.39 13.87
N HIS A 81 12.28 -1.10 13.09
CA HIS A 81 11.68 -0.53 11.88
C HIS A 81 10.84 0.70 12.24
N SER A 82 9.94 0.57 13.22
CA SER A 82 9.09 1.70 13.64
C SER A 82 9.91 2.88 14.16
N GLU A 83 10.99 2.62 14.93
CA GLU A 83 11.92 3.65 15.38
C GLU A 83 12.58 4.37 14.21
N TYR A 84 13.16 3.62 13.26
CA TYR A 84 13.86 4.19 12.11
C TYR A 84 12.91 4.86 11.10
N TYR A 85 11.68 4.36 10.96
CA TYR A 85 10.68 4.99 10.11
C TYR A 85 10.26 6.35 10.67
N ALA A 86 10.01 6.44 11.97
CA ALA A 86 9.72 7.70 12.65
C ALA A 86 10.89 8.71 12.53
N GLU A 87 12.16 8.25 12.68
CA GLU A 87 13.33 9.10 12.44
C GLU A 87 13.39 9.65 11.01
N ALA A 88 12.89 8.89 10.03
CA ALA A 88 12.91 9.26 8.61
C ALA A 88 11.68 10.08 8.17
N GLY A 89 10.69 10.32 9.02
CA GLY A 89 9.43 10.98 8.70
C GLY A 89 9.62 12.32 7.96
N ASP A 90 10.58 13.13 8.38
CA ASP A 90 10.93 14.41 7.70
C ASP A 90 11.36 14.21 6.23
N SER A 91 11.70 13.01 5.80
CA SER A 91 12.09 12.70 4.41
C SER A 91 10.90 12.38 3.50
N LEU A 92 9.74 12.03 4.06
CA LEU A 92 8.55 11.68 3.29
C LEU A 92 8.08 12.85 2.42
N ARG A 93 7.62 12.55 1.23
CA ARG A 93 7.08 13.52 0.28
C ARG A 93 5.84 12.95 -0.40
N LEU A 94 4.97 13.83 -0.86
CA LEU A 94 3.88 13.40 -1.73
C LEU A 94 4.41 13.02 -3.11
N LEU A 95 3.84 11.98 -3.66
CA LEU A 95 4.04 11.63 -5.07
C LEU A 95 3.23 12.58 -5.97
N PRO A 96 3.65 12.75 -7.25
CA PRO A 96 2.98 13.65 -8.18
C PRO A 96 1.49 13.33 -8.33
N GLY A 97 0.64 14.33 -8.14
CA GLY A 97 -0.81 14.21 -8.30
C GLY A 97 -1.56 13.54 -7.14
N ALA A 98 -0.89 13.21 -6.02
CA ALA A 98 -1.53 12.47 -4.92
C ALA A 98 -2.76 13.18 -4.33
N ARG A 99 -2.64 14.46 -3.94
CA ARG A 99 -3.77 15.24 -3.41
C ARG A 99 -4.83 15.51 -4.48
N GLU A 100 -4.37 15.83 -5.67
CA GLU A 100 -5.23 16.13 -6.82
C GLU A 100 -6.08 14.92 -7.19
N LEU A 101 -5.53 13.71 -7.13
CA LEU A 101 -6.28 12.47 -7.37
C LEU A 101 -7.40 12.30 -6.36
N VAL A 102 -7.09 12.37 -5.05
CA VAL A 102 -8.08 12.15 -4.00
C VAL A 102 -9.21 13.20 -4.09
N ARG A 103 -8.85 14.48 -4.18
CA ARG A 103 -9.83 15.56 -4.28
C ARG A 103 -10.61 15.53 -5.59
N GLY A 104 -9.92 15.31 -6.72
CA GLY A 104 -10.56 15.22 -8.04
C GLY A 104 -11.49 14.01 -8.19
N ALA A 105 -11.20 12.89 -7.54
CA ALA A 105 -12.11 11.75 -7.47
C ALA A 105 -13.37 12.10 -6.69
N LYS A 106 -13.24 12.74 -5.53
CA LYS A 106 -14.35 13.22 -4.70
C LYS A 106 -15.23 14.21 -5.45
N GLU A 107 -14.62 15.20 -6.13
CA GLU A 107 -15.34 16.20 -6.93
C GLU A 107 -16.14 15.57 -8.08
N GLN A 108 -15.67 14.45 -8.63
CA GLN A 108 -16.34 13.67 -9.67
C GLN A 108 -17.36 12.66 -9.12
N GLY A 109 -17.61 12.66 -7.80
CA GLY A 109 -18.62 11.84 -7.14
C GLY A 109 -18.18 10.39 -6.89
N TRP A 110 -16.88 10.12 -6.87
CA TRP A 110 -16.36 8.83 -6.42
C TRP A 110 -16.34 8.77 -4.89
N VAL A 111 -16.58 7.59 -4.35
CA VAL A 111 -16.28 7.27 -2.95
C VAL A 111 -14.81 6.97 -2.85
N THR A 112 -14.08 7.68 -1.99
CA THR A 112 -12.62 7.54 -1.84
C THR A 112 -12.28 6.86 -0.53
N VAL A 113 -11.53 5.74 -0.60
CA VAL A 113 -11.10 4.99 0.59
C VAL A 113 -9.58 4.80 0.53
N LEU A 114 -8.89 5.17 1.61
CA LEU A 114 -7.48 4.83 1.78
C LEU A 114 -7.37 3.41 2.34
N ALA A 115 -6.52 2.57 1.74
CA ALA A 115 -6.39 1.15 2.06
C ALA A 115 -4.92 0.77 2.24
N THR A 116 -4.32 1.13 3.39
CA THR A 116 -2.90 0.87 3.70
C THR A 116 -2.72 -0.34 4.61
N SER A 117 -1.66 -1.12 4.37
CA SER A 117 -1.21 -2.19 5.28
C SER A 117 -0.39 -1.67 6.46
N ALA A 118 -0.05 -0.38 6.47
CA ALA A 118 0.70 0.23 7.55
C ALA A 118 -0.12 0.27 8.86
N PRO A 119 0.55 0.16 10.02
CA PRO A 119 -0.09 0.41 11.30
C PRO A 119 -0.47 1.91 11.44
N PRO A 120 -1.49 2.26 12.25
CA PRO A 120 -1.95 3.64 12.42
C PRO A 120 -0.85 4.63 12.81
N SER A 121 0.16 4.22 13.56
CA SER A 121 1.28 5.07 13.95
C SER A 121 2.12 5.53 12.77
N GLU A 122 2.39 4.65 11.80
CA GLU A 122 3.13 4.97 10.57
C GLU A 122 2.24 5.73 9.59
N PHE A 123 0.96 5.33 9.46
CA PHE A 123 -0.01 6.03 8.61
C PHE A 123 -0.29 7.47 9.06
N ALA A 124 -0.16 7.79 10.35
CA ALA A 124 -0.43 9.12 10.87
C ALA A 124 0.43 10.21 10.18
N GLU A 125 1.72 9.94 9.94
CA GLU A 125 2.62 10.87 9.24
C GLU A 125 2.22 11.04 7.78
N ALA A 126 1.91 9.95 7.09
CA ALA A 126 1.42 9.99 5.70
C ALA A 126 0.09 10.76 5.58
N ARG A 127 -0.84 10.56 6.53
CA ARG A 127 -2.13 11.24 6.58
C ARG A 127 -1.98 12.75 6.79
N GLU A 128 -1.11 13.17 7.71
CA GLU A 128 -0.82 14.59 7.93
C GLU A 128 -0.22 15.21 6.67
N LEU A 129 0.72 14.51 6.04
CA LEU A 129 1.35 14.97 4.81
C LEU A 129 0.35 15.05 3.65
N LEU A 130 -0.58 14.08 3.51
CA LEU A 130 -1.62 14.07 2.47
C LEU A 130 -2.59 15.24 2.63
N ASP A 131 -3.01 15.56 3.84
CA ASP A 131 -3.94 16.67 4.11
C ASP A 131 -5.19 16.63 3.21
N VAL A 132 -5.88 15.48 3.16
CA VAL A 132 -7.06 15.22 2.31
C VAL A 132 -8.24 14.64 3.08
N ASP A 133 -8.28 14.77 4.39
CA ASP A 133 -9.34 14.21 5.23
C ASP A 133 -10.75 14.68 4.82
N ASP A 134 -10.86 15.88 4.24
CA ASP A 134 -12.10 16.45 3.70
C ASP A 134 -12.60 15.76 2.42
N ALA A 135 -11.74 14.99 1.77
CA ALA A 135 -12.04 14.29 0.52
C ALA A 135 -12.04 12.75 0.65
N VAL A 136 -11.69 12.21 1.82
CA VAL A 136 -11.66 10.76 2.10
C VAL A 136 -12.93 10.35 2.84
N ASP A 137 -13.62 9.32 2.33
CA ASP A 137 -14.86 8.80 2.93
C ASP A 137 -14.59 7.77 4.02
N ALA A 138 -13.53 6.97 3.86
CA ALA A 138 -13.11 5.97 4.85
C ALA A 138 -11.61 5.66 4.75
N VAL A 139 -11.07 5.07 5.80
CA VAL A 139 -9.68 4.60 5.88
C VAL A 139 -9.68 3.18 6.43
N THR A 140 -8.84 2.30 5.89
CA THR A 140 -8.48 1.01 6.48
C THR A 140 -6.97 0.99 6.72
N THR A 141 -6.56 0.40 7.83
CA THR A 141 -5.16 0.28 8.25
C THR A 141 -4.82 -1.16 8.62
N GLY A 142 -3.57 -1.46 8.86
CA GLY A 142 -3.13 -2.77 9.31
C GLY A 142 -3.77 -3.25 10.62
N GLU A 143 -4.33 -2.36 11.46
CA GLU A 143 -5.05 -2.76 12.69
C GLU A 143 -6.47 -3.29 12.44
N ASP A 144 -7.05 -3.03 11.28
CA ASP A 144 -8.39 -3.52 10.93
C ASP A 144 -8.41 -5.03 10.62
N VAL A 145 -7.24 -5.67 10.49
CA VAL A 145 -7.09 -7.05 10.03
C VAL A 145 -5.98 -7.79 10.79
N ASP A 146 -6.14 -9.10 10.93
CA ASP A 146 -5.06 -9.97 11.43
C ASP A 146 -3.97 -10.20 10.36
N THR A 147 -4.35 -10.14 9.09
CA THR A 147 -3.46 -10.27 7.93
C THR A 147 -3.87 -9.28 6.83
N ALA A 148 -2.90 -8.57 6.25
CA ALA A 148 -3.13 -7.67 5.12
C ALA A 148 -2.55 -8.25 3.81
N LYS A 149 -2.42 -7.42 2.77
CA LYS A 149 -1.93 -7.83 1.44
C LYS A 149 -0.75 -8.81 1.52
N PRO A 150 -0.72 -9.88 0.73
CA PRO A 150 -1.58 -10.24 -0.39
C PRO A 150 -2.90 -10.94 -0.01
N ASP A 151 -3.25 -11.02 1.29
CA ASP A 151 -4.58 -11.43 1.71
C ASP A 151 -5.60 -10.33 1.32
N PRO A 152 -6.77 -10.66 0.78
CA PRO A 152 -7.71 -9.65 0.30
C PRO A 152 -8.47 -8.91 1.42
N THR A 153 -8.34 -9.30 2.69
CA THR A 153 -9.18 -8.84 3.79
C THR A 153 -9.18 -7.32 3.93
N ILE A 154 -8.01 -6.67 3.86
CA ILE A 154 -7.93 -5.20 3.97
C ILE A 154 -8.66 -4.49 2.81
N VAL A 155 -8.54 -5.02 1.59
CA VAL A 155 -9.23 -4.48 0.41
C VAL A 155 -10.73 -4.77 0.49
N ALA A 156 -11.13 -5.93 1.05
CA ALA A 156 -12.53 -6.27 1.27
C ALA A 156 -13.19 -5.32 2.29
N ILE A 157 -12.51 -4.98 3.39
CA ILE A 157 -13.00 -4.00 4.37
C ILE A 157 -13.09 -2.60 3.73
N ALA A 158 -12.10 -2.22 2.92
CA ALA A 158 -12.15 -0.95 2.19
C ALA A 158 -13.34 -0.88 1.23
N LEU A 159 -13.61 -1.99 0.50
CA LEU A 159 -14.79 -2.12 -0.37
C LEU A 159 -16.09 -2.03 0.44
N GLU A 160 -16.19 -2.75 1.56
CA GLU A 160 -17.36 -2.70 2.44
C GLU A 160 -17.61 -1.27 2.96
N ARG A 161 -16.56 -0.59 3.43
CA ARG A 161 -16.64 0.81 3.89
C ARG A 161 -17.04 1.79 2.79
N SER A 162 -16.74 1.47 1.53
CA SER A 162 -17.18 2.29 0.40
C SER A 162 -18.68 2.19 0.12
N GLY A 163 -19.31 1.09 0.51
CA GLY A 163 -20.70 0.80 0.19
C GLY A 163 -20.98 0.56 -1.30
N VAL A 164 -19.94 0.27 -2.09
CA VAL A 164 -20.00 0.09 -3.55
C VAL A 164 -19.71 -1.37 -3.90
N ASP A 165 -20.33 -1.88 -4.96
CA ASP A 165 -20.07 -3.24 -5.45
C ASP A 165 -18.67 -3.35 -6.09
N ALA A 166 -18.04 -4.53 -6.01
CA ALA A 166 -16.70 -4.77 -6.54
C ALA A 166 -16.56 -4.40 -8.03
N ALA A 167 -17.61 -4.59 -8.83
CA ALA A 167 -17.62 -4.28 -10.25
C ALA A 167 -17.55 -2.75 -10.55
N ASP A 168 -17.93 -1.93 -9.57
CA ASP A 168 -17.93 -0.45 -9.65
C ASP A 168 -16.77 0.16 -8.82
N ALA A 169 -15.86 -0.69 -8.30
CA ALA A 169 -14.68 -0.29 -7.55
C ALA A 169 -13.39 -0.43 -8.38
N VAL A 170 -12.43 0.44 -8.11
CA VAL A 170 -11.07 0.39 -8.68
C VAL A 170 -10.06 0.47 -7.54
N MET A 171 -9.12 -0.49 -7.50
CA MET A 171 -7.95 -0.43 -6.62
C MET A 171 -6.78 0.26 -7.33
N VAL A 172 -6.12 1.18 -6.66
CA VAL A 172 -4.88 1.81 -7.14
C VAL A 172 -3.75 1.45 -6.19
N GLY A 173 -2.64 0.97 -6.72
CA GLY A 173 -1.47 0.60 -5.93
C GLY A 173 -0.19 0.57 -6.75
N ASP A 174 0.95 0.43 -6.09
CA ASP A 174 2.28 0.42 -6.69
C ASP A 174 2.95 -0.95 -6.62
N ALA A 175 2.46 -1.84 -5.75
CA ALA A 175 3.00 -3.17 -5.51
C ALA A 175 2.13 -4.28 -6.12
N THR A 176 2.76 -5.40 -6.50
CA THR A 176 2.04 -6.58 -7.04
C THR A 176 0.94 -7.09 -6.10
N TRP A 177 1.12 -6.89 -4.79
CA TRP A 177 0.21 -7.35 -3.74
C TRP A 177 -1.15 -6.67 -3.78
N ASP A 178 -1.23 -5.43 -4.27
CA ASP A 178 -2.48 -4.69 -4.48
C ASP A 178 -3.35 -5.36 -5.52
N ALA A 179 -2.77 -5.70 -6.69
CA ALA A 179 -3.48 -6.40 -7.75
C ALA A 179 -3.89 -7.81 -7.33
N VAL A 180 -3.01 -8.54 -6.63
CA VAL A 180 -3.32 -9.90 -6.14
C VAL A 180 -4.50 -9.86 -5.18
N ALA A 181 -4.54 -8.91 -4.24
CA ALA A 181 -5.66 -8.76 -3.32
C ALA A 181 -6.95 -8.34 -4.04
N ALA A 182 -6.88 -7.32 -4.93
CA ALA A 182 -8.02 -6.84 -5.70
C ALA A 182 -8.61 -7.91 -6.63
N THR A 183 -7.77 -8.68 -7.32
CA THR A 183 -8.19 -9.75 -8.25
C THR A 183 -9.01 -10.84 -7.53
N LYS A 184 -8.63 -11.21 -6.30
CA LYS A 184 -9.37 -12.19 -5.49
C LYS A 184 -10.81 -11.74 -5.18
N LEU A 185 -11.06 -10.43 -5.22
CA LEU A 185 -12.38 -9.82 -4.98
C LEU A 185 -13.11 -9.43 -6.26
N GLY A 186 -12.51 -9.65 -7.43
CA GLY A 186 -13.07 -9.22 -8.71
C GLY A 186 -13.03 -7.71 -8.93
N ILE A 187 -12.16 -7.00 -8.22
CA ILE A 187 -11.95 -5.55 -8.34
C ILE A 187 -10.91 -5.28 -9.43
N ARG A 188 -11.23 -4.36 -10.34
CA ARG A 188 -10.25 -3.84 -11.32
C ARG A 188 -9.14 -3.08 -10.59
N SER A 189 -7.90 -3.20 -11.07
CA SER A 189 -6.77 -2.47 -10.47
C SER A 189 -5.95 -1.70 -11.50
N VAL A 190 -5.41 -0.56 -11.06
CA VAL A 190 -4.52 0.34 -11.80
C VAL A 190 -3.21 0.46 -11.03
N ALA A 191 -2.09 0.21 -11.70
CA ALA A 191 -0.77 0.40 -11.12
C ALA A 191 -0.23 1.81 -11.33
N VAL A 192 0.50 2.31 -10.36
CA VAL A 192 1.45 3.42 -10.50
C VAL A 192 2.88 2.88 -10.45
N ARG A 193 3.80 3.47 -11.27
CA ARG A 193 5.21 3.01 -11.36
C ARG A 193 6.07 3.45 -10.18
N THR A 194 5.50 4.23 -9.29
CA THR A 194 6.22 4.89 -8.18
C THR A 194 6.82 3.92 -7.15
N GLY A 195 6.30 2.68 -7.07
CA GLY A 195 6.88 1.60 -6.23
C GLY A 195 8.15 0.96 -6.80
N GLY A 196 8.54 1.30 -8.04
CA GLY A 196 9.75 0.75 -8.65
C GLY A 196 9.63 -0.67 -9.20
N ILE A 197 8.42 -1.21 -9.32
CA ILE A 197 8.14 -2.53 -9.91
C ILE A 197 8.01 -2.40 -11.44
N GLY A 198 8.56 -3.37 -12.17
CA GLY A 198 8.55 -3.36 -13.63
C GLY A 198 7.16 -3.64 -14.22
N ASP A 199 6.85 -2.99 -15.37
CA ASP A 199 5.56 -3.13 -16.06
C ASP A 199 5.16 -4.60 -16.33
N ALA A 200 6.13 -5.46 -16.65
CA ALA A 200 5.85 -6.87 -16.93
C ALA A 200 5.33 -7.59 -15.67
N GLU A 201 5.96 -7.34 -14.55
CA GLU A 201 5.59 -7.92 -13.25
C GLU A 201 4.25 -7.37 -12.76
N LEU A 202 4.01 -6.06 -12.91
CA LEU A 202 2.71 -5.46 -12.60
C LEU A 202 1.57 -6.06 -13.43
N ARG A 203 1.80 -6.29 -14.74
CA ARG A 203 0.79 -6.95 -15.59
C ARG A 203 0.54 -8.41 -15.20
N GLU A 204 1.60 -9.14 -14.88
CA GLU A 204 1.50 -10.55 -14.43
C GLU A 204 0.72 -10.65 -13.12
N ALA A 205 0.88 -9.67 -12.21
CA ALA A 205 0.12 -9.59 -10.97
C ALA A 205 -1.38 -9.32 -11.16
N GLY A 206 -1.80 -8.78 -12.33
CA GLY A 206 -3.21 -8.58 -12.67
C GLY A 206 -3.66 -7.12 -12.83
N PHE A 207 -2.75 -6.15 -12.80
CA PHE A 207 -3.12 -4.76 -13.09
C PHE A 207 -3.61 -4.60 -14.54
N SER A 208 -4.78 -3.95 -14.71
CA SER A 208 -5.39 -3.71 -16.01
C SER A 208 -4.77 -2.53 -16.75
N ASP A 209 -4.35 -1.51 -16.01
CA ASP A 209 -3.70 -0.31 -16.51
C ASP A 209 -2.47 0.01 -15.67
N ILE A 210 -1.48 0.64 -16.30
CA ILE A 210 -0.26 1.09 -15.63
C ILE A 210 0.01 2.53 -16.06
N VAL A 211 0.15 3.42 -15.09
CA VAL A 211 0.47 4.83 -15.29
C VAL A 211 1.71 5.23 -14.51
N ASP A 212 2.24 6.43 -14.75
CA ASP A 212 3.49 6.83 -14.10
C ASP A 212 3.31 7.14 -12.61
N ASP A 213 2.19 7.79 -12.25
CA ASP A 213 1.91 8.27 -10.90
C ASP A 213 0.40 8.52 -10.67
N ALA A 214 0.05 9.12 -9.54
CA ALA A 214 -1.33 9.45 -9.19
C ALA A 214 -1.96 10.48 -10.16
N ALA A 215 -1.17 11.38 -10.77
CA ALA A 215 -1.68 12.29 -11.79
C ALA A 215 -2.18 11.52 -13.01
N GLY A 216 -1.47 10.48 -13.44
CA GLY A 216 -1.91 9.59 -14.52
C GLY A 216 -3.20 8.84 -14.20
N VAL A 217 -3.44 8.48 -12.94
CA VAL A 217 -4.72 7.88 -12.50
C VAL A 217 -5.85 8.90 -12.62
N LEU A 218 -5.62 10.16 -12.21
CA LEU A 218 -6.60 11.24 -12.34
C LEU A 218 -6.96 11.51 -13.81
N ASP A 219 -5.98 11.42 -14.73
CA ASP A 219 -6.23 11.54 -16.17
C ASP A 219 -7.13 10.41 -16.70
N LEU A 220 -6.91 9.15 -16.25
CA LEU A 220 -7.78 8.02 -16.59
C LEU A 220 -9.21 8.26 -16.10
N LEU A 221 -9.36 8.70 -14.86
CA LEU A 221 -10.63 8.99 -14.23
C LEU A 221 -11.38 10.13 -14.96
N SER A 222 -10.69 11.23 -15.24
CA SER A 222 -11.27 12.42 -15.89
C SER A 222 -11.67 12.17 -17.35
N SER A 223 -10.99 11.24 -18.02
CA SER A 223 -11.33 10.82 -19.39
C SER A 223 -12.41 9.74 -19.47
N GLY A 224 -12.95 9.28 -18.34
CA GLY A 224 -13.96 8.23 -18.29
C GLY A 224 -13.45 6.83 -18.68
N ARG A 225 -12.17 6.58 -18.51
CA ARG A 225 -11.52 5.28 -18.78
C ARG A 225 -11.53 4.35 -17.56
N LEU A 226 -11.83 4.88 -16.37
CA LEU A 226 -12.08 4.14 -15.16
C LEU A 226 -13.56 3.96 -14.91
#